data_b862c87cd0cae42ff09d1c704f8dfcfb
#
_entry.id   b862c87cd0cae42ff09d1c704f8dfcfb
#
_cell.length_a   1.000
_cell.length_b   1.000
_cell.length_c   1.000
_cell.angle_alpha   90.00
_cell.angle_beta   90.00
_cell.angle_gamma   90.00
#
_symmetry.space_group_name_H-M   'P 1'
#
loop_
_entity.id
_entity.type
_entity.pdbx_description
1 polymer ?
#
loop_
_entity_poly.entity_id
_entity_poly.type
_entity_poly.pdbx_seq_one_letter_code
_entity_poly.pdbx_strand_id
1 'polypeptide(L)'
;MSVAVEQRDDSAALAPVLGGAVWRHGLIAAAAWIVAALVTVALPDVVPWGSRDLFAGSLLAGAAVLAVLAFLIGRVGRLSSWLVRYGPWFIALGVWFALWELITAKFGWLPKPFFSPPHGLLHVYVVDWQRLLICIAYTARLWSIGFAGGIVLGFV
;
A
#
# COMPACT_ATOMS: atom_id res chain seq x y z
N MET A 1 -26.71 7.96 -38.50
CA MET A 1 -27.05 8.71 -37.28
C MET A 1 -25.93 8.45 -36.29
N SER A 2 -24.91 9.34 -36.33
CA SER A 2 -23.69 9.19 -35.51
C SER A 2 -23.91 9.88 -34.17
N VAL A 3 -24.02 9.09 -33.11
CA VAL A 3 -24.07 9.62 -31.74
C VAL A 3 -22.63 9.99 -31.38
N ALA A 4 -22.29 11.28 -31.50
CA ALA A 4 -21.07 11.81 -30.93
C ALA A 4 -21.21 11.70 -29.40
N VAL A 5 -20.48 10.78 -28.81
CA VAL A 5 -20.28 10.73 -27.36
C VAL A 5 -19.49 11.98 -27.02
N GLU A 6 -20.17 13.00 -26.54
CA GLU A 6 -19.59 14.21 -25.97
C GLU A 6 -18.81 13.80 -24.72
N GLN A 7 -17.53 13.56 -24.91
CA GLN A 7 -16.60 13.29 -23.84
C GLN A 7 -16.41 14.59 -23.08
N ARG A 8 -17.29 14.81 -22.09
CA ARG A 8 -17.24 15.96 -21.19
C ARG A 8 -15.89 15.93 -20.49
N ASP A 9 -15.06 16.89 -20.82
CA ASP A 9 -13.74 17.06 -20.24
C ASP A 9 -13.92 17.57 -18.77
N ASP A 10 -14.20 16.64 -17.86
CA ASP A 10 -14.38 16.93 -16.43
C ASP A 10 -13.10 17.52 -15.79
N SER A 11 -11.96 17.42 -16.47
CA SER A 11 -10.69 18.03 -16.03
C SER A 11 -10.74 19.55 -16.03
N ALA A 12 -11.47 20.16 -16.96
CA ALA A 12 -11.60 21.61 -17.04
C ALA A 12 -12.54 22.17 -15.95
N ALA A 13 -13.53 21.38 -15.51
CA ALA A 13 -14.47 21.77 -14.45
C ALA A 13 -13.83 21.71 -13.05
N LEU A 14 -12.79 20.87 -12.86
CA LEU A 14 -12.10 20.73 -11.56
C LEU A 14 -10.96 21.75 -11.38
N ALA A 15 -10.47 22.36 -12.45
CA ALA A 15 -9.34 23.30 -12.41
C ALA A 15 -9.57 24.56 -11.53
N PRO A 16 -10.74 25.22 -11.52
CA PRO A 16 -10.98 26.37 -10.66
C PRO A 16 -11.21 26.03 -9.19
N VAL A 17 -11.59 24.80 -8.87
CA VAL A 17 -11.86 24.36 -7.49
C VAL A 17 -10.54 24.05 -6.74
N LEU A 18 -9.47 23.74 -7.45
CA LEU A 18 -8.18 23.33 -6.88
C LEU A 18 -7.17 24.47 -6.71
N GLY A 19 -7.46 25.65 -7.24
CA GLY A 19 -6.58 26.82 -7.17
C GLY A 19 -6.51 27.47 -5.80
N GLY A 20 -6.01 26.75 -4.79
CA GLY A 20 -5.84 27.22 -3.40
C GLY A 20 -6.48 26.32 -2.34
N ALA A 21 -7.20 25.27 -2.74
CA ALA A 21 -7.80 24.33 -1.80
C ALA A 21 -6.79 23.25 -1.38
N VAL A 22 -6.67 23.07 -0.07
CA VAL A 22 -5.90 21.96 0.51
C VAL A 22 -6.65 20.65 0.26
N TRP A 23 -5.92 19.64 -0.18
CA TRP A 23 -6.49 18.31 -0.42
C TRP A 23 -6.80 17.58 0.91
N ARG A 24 -8.06 17.71 1.37
CA ARG A 24 -8.49 17.17 2.67
C ARG A 24 -8.26 15.67 2.81
N HIS A 25 -8.57 14.87 1.77
CA HIS A 25 -8.34 13.42 1.82
C HIS A 25 -6.86 13.08 1.96
N GLY A 26 -5.95 13.88 1.40
CA GLY A 26 -4.51 13.71 1.58
C GLY A 26 -4.06 13.92 3.03
N LEU A 27 -4.61 14.94 3.71
CA LEU A 27 -4.33 15.18 5.12
C LEU A 27 -4.89 14.08 6.02
N ILE A 28 -6.12 13.62 5.74
CA ILE A 28 -6.73 12.51 6.49
C ILE A 28 -5.93 11.22 6.26
N ALA A 29 -5.49 10.96 5.03
CA ALA A 29 -4.62 9.83 4.72
C ALA A 29 -3.29 9.93 5.48
N ALA A 30 -2.63 11.09 5.46
CA ALA A 30 -1.40 11.32 6.22
C ALA A 30 -1.60 11.05 7.72
N ALA A 31 -2.71 11.53 8.31
CA ALA A 31 -3.05 11.25 9.69
C ALA A 31 -3.26 9.75 9.96
N ALA A 32 -3.97 9.04 9.08
CA ALA A 32 -4.16 7.59 9.20
C ALA A 32 -2.83 6.81 9.15
N TRP A 33 -1.89 7.23 8.30
CA TRP A 33 -0.56 6.61 8.21
C TRP A 33 0.31 6.93 9.43
N ILE A 34 0.20 8.13 9.99
CA ILE A 34 0.86 8.49 11.27
C ILE A 34 0.30 7.61 12.39
N VAL A 35 -1.03 7.43 12.46
CA VAL A 35 -1.64 6.54 13.45
C VAL A 35 -1.13 5.12 13.30
N ALA A 36 -1.02 4.58 12.08
CA ALA A 36 -0.43 3.27 11.82
C ALA A 36 1.02 3.17 12.33
N ALA A 37 1.84 4.19 12.06
CA ALA A 37 3.21 4.25 12.56
C ALA A 37 3.26 4.30 14.11
N LEU A 38 2.40 5.10 14.73
CA LEU A 38 2.30 5.17 16.20
C LEU A 38 1.88 3.84 16.81
N VAL A 39 0.88 3.17 16.23
CA VAL A 39 0.46 1.82 16.66
C VAL A 39 1.65 0.85 16.58
N THR A 40 2.42 0.91 15.52
CA THR A 40 3.61 0.06 15.35
C THR A 40 4.63 0.28 16.46
N VAL A 41 4.93 1.54 16.84
CA VAL A 41 6.01 1.85 17.78
C VAL A 41 5.55 1.93 19.24
N ALA A 42 4.36 2.46 19.52
CA ALA A 42 3.94 2.73 20.89
C ALA A 42 3.47 1.49 21.64
N LEU A 43 2.91 0.49 20.93
CA LEU A 43 2.39 -0.72 21.55
C LEU A 43 3.44 -1.85 21.51
N PRO A 44 3.57 -2.63 22.59
CA PRO A 44 4.48 -3.78 22.63
C PRO A 44 4.00 -4.88 21.69
N ASP A 45 4.94 -5.59 21.08
CA ASP A 45 4.66 -6.75 20.24
C ASP A 45 4.54 -8.02 21.10
N VAL A 46 3.57 -8.88 20.78
CA VAL A 46 3.41 -10.20 21.43
C VAL A 46 4.64 -11.08 21.16
N VAL A 47 5.22 -10.96 19.96
CA VAL A 47 6.48 -11.61 19.60
C VAL A 47 7.37 -10.61 18.87
N PRO A 48 8.61 -10.39 19.32
CA PRO A 48 9.51 -9.45 18.69
C PRO A 48 9.88 -9.92 17.28
N TRP A 49 9.67 -9.05 16.30
CA TRP A 49 10.11 -9.21 14.92
C TRP A 49 11.07 -8.07 14.60
N GLY A 50 12.02 -8.34 13.68
CA GLY A 50 12.91 -7.30 13.19
C GLY A 50 12.20 -6.24 12.33
N SER A 51 12.92 -5.14 12.03
CA SER A 51 12.50 -4.08 11.09
C SER A 51 11.25 -3.29 11.48
N ARG A 52 10.87 -3.29 12.76
CA ARG A 52 9.77 -2.50 13.31
C ARG A 52 9.97 -1.00 13.05
N ASP A 53 11.17 -0.47 13.37
CA ASP A 53 11.47 0.94 13.19
C ASP A 53 11.55 1.32 11.70
N LEU A 54 12.05 0.41 10.86
CA LEU A 54 12.07 0.61 9.41
C LEU A 54 10.66 0.70 8.84
N PHE A 55 9.75 -0.15 9.28
CA PHE A 55 8.35 -0.11 8.86
C PHE A 55 7.66 1.17 9.33
N ALA A 56 7.79 1.53 10.59
CA ALA A 56 7.26 2.79 11.11
C ALA A 56 7.83 4.00 10.38
N GLY A 57 9.14 4.01 10.12
CA GLY A 57 9.80 5.04 9.33
C GLY A 57 9.25 5.15 7.90
N SER A 58 8.98 4.03 7.24
CA SER A 58 8.37 4.00 5.91
C SER A 58 6.94 4.57 5.90
N LEU A 59 6.15 4.26 6.92
CA LEU A 59 4.81 4.83 7.10
C LEU A 59 4.87 6.35 7.33
N LEU A 60 5.80 6.83 8.17
CA LEU A 60 5.99 8.27 8.40
C LEU A 60 6.49 8.99 7.15
N ALA A 61 7.39 8.39 6.38
CA ALA A 61 7.82 8.94 5.09
C ALA A 61 6.65 9.05 4.10
N GLY A 62 5.83 8.01 4.00
CA GLY A 62 4.60 8.04 3.21
C GLY A 62 3.61 9.11 3.66
N ALA A 63 3.41 9.25 4.97
CA ALA A 63 2.56 10.30 5.56
C ALA A 63 3.09 11.71 5.23
N ALA A 64 4.39 11.92 5.31
CA ALA A 64 5.02 13.19 4.95
C ALA A 64 4.81 13.53 3.46
N VAL A 65 4.99 12.55 2.57
CA VAL A 65 4.72 12.72 1.14
C VAL A 65 3.26 13.08 0.89
N LEU A 66 2.31 12.38 1.52
CA LEU A 66 0.87 12.67 1.39
C LEU A 66 0.53 14.06 1.92
N ALA A 67 1.12 14.48 3.05
CA ALA A 67 0.93 15.82 3.59
C ALA A 67 1.48 16.89 2.65
N VAL A 68 2.68 16.74 2.12
CA VAL A 68 3.28 17.67 1.16
C VAL A 68 2.41 17.78 -0.10
N LEU A 69 1.98 16.64 -0.65
CA LEU A 69 1.08 16.61 -1.82
C LEU A 69 -0.26 17.28 -1.52
N ALA A 70 -0.77 17.18 -0.28
CA ALA A 70 -2.02 17.83 0.11
C ALA A 70 -1.96 19.36 0.01
N PHE A 71 -0.81 19.95 0.27
CA PHE A 71 -0.58 21.39 0.13
C PHE A 71 -0.20 21.80 -1.31
N LEU A 72 0.42 20.90 -2.07
CA LEU A 72 0.88 21.17 -3.43
C LEU A 72 -0.13 20.74 -4.51
N ILE A 73 -1.33 20.30 -4.13
CA ILE A 73 -2.30 19.68 -5.05
C ILE A 73 -2.60 20.57 -6.27
N GLY A 74 -2.73 21.87 -6.07
CA GLY A 74 -3.00 22.85 -7.14
C GLY A 74 -1.83 23.07 -8.12
N ARG A 75 -0.61 22.59 -7.78
CA ARG A 75 0.61 22.75 -8.59
C ARG A 75 0.99 21.48 -9.36
N VAL A 76 0.37 20.36 -9.07
CA VAL A 76 0.78 19.03 -9.57
C VAL A 76 0.10 18.64 -10.90
N GLY A 77 -0.69 19.54 -11.49
CA GLY A 77 -1.28 19.36 -12.83
C GLY A 77 -2.12 18.07 -12.95
N ARG A 78 -1.81 17.23 -13.95
CA ARG A 78 -2.52 15.95 -14.21
C ARG A 78 -2.55 14.99 -13.02
N LEU A 79 -1.54 15.01 -12.16
CA LEU A 79 -1.46 14.15 -11.00
C LEU A 79 -2.52 14.51 -9.95
N SER A 80 -2.99 15.77 -9.92
CA SER A 80 -3.99 16.22 -8.96
C SER A 80 -5.32 15.49 -9.10
N SER A 81 -5.82 15.30 -10.31
CA SER A 81 -7.09 14.60 -10.54
C SER A 81 -7.01 13.12 -10.14
N TRP A 82 -5.87 12.48 -10.40
CA TRP A 82 -5.61 11.11 -9.97
C TRP A 82 -5.56 11.01 -8.43
N LEU A 83 -4.79 11.88 -7.77
CA LEU A 83 -4.69 11.91 -6.30
C LEU A 83 -6.04 12.15 -5.63
N VAL A 84 -6.84 13.09 -6.14
CA VAL A 84 -8.19 13.37 -5.60
C VAL A 84 -9.09 12.14 -5.75
N ARG A 85 -9.05 11.47 -6.90
CA ARG A 85 -9.84 10.26 -7.17
C ARG A 85 -9.46 9.10 -6.25
N TYR A 86 -8.17 8.89 -6.02
CA TYR A 86 -7.67 7.78 -5.20
C TYR A 86 -7.44 8.14 -3.73
N GLY A 87 -7.75 9.37 -3.32
CA GLY A 87 -7.63 9.83 -1.94
C GLY A 87 -8.22 8.88 -0.89
N PRO A 88 -9.47 8.40 -1.05
CA PRO A 88 -10.08 7.45 -0.12
C PRO A 88 -9.30 6.14 0.03
N TRP A 89 -8.64 5.66 -1.03
CA TRP A 89 -7.83 4.45 -1.00
C TRP A 89 -6.55 4.60 -0.16
N PHE A 90 -5.95 5.79 -0.17
CA PHE A 90 -4.80 6.07 0.71
C PHE A 90 -5.21 6.10 2.19
N ILE A 91 -6.42 6.59 2.50
CA ILE A 91 -6.97 6.52 3.86
C ILE A 91 -7.21 5.06 4.24
N ALA A 92 -7.90 4.30 3.37
CA ALA A 92 -8.20 2.89 3.60
C ALA A 92 -6.92 2.07 3.82
N LEU A 93 -5.85 2.34 3.07
CA LEU A 93 -4.56 1.66 3.21
C LEU A 93 -3.90 1.96 4.56
N GLY A 94 -3.93 3.22 5.02
CA GLY A 94 -3.40 3.58 6.34
C GLY A 94 -4.16 2.90 7.48
N VAL A 95 -5.49 2.90 7.41
CA VAL A 95 -6.35 2.19 8.37
C VAL A 95 -6.09 0.67 8.33
N TRP A 96 -5.94 0.11 7.13
CA TRP A 96 -5.62 -1.30 6.94
C TRP A 96 -4.30 -1.69 7.61
N PHE A 97 -3.23 -0.92 7.41
CA PHE A 97 -1.95 -1.19 8.07
C PHE A 97 -2.06 -1.12 9.59
N ALA A 98 -2.78 -0.13 10.13
CA ALA A 98 -3.01 -0.01 11.56
C ALA A 98 -3.77 -1.24 12.13
N LEU A 99 -4.85 -1.66 11.46
CA LEU A 99 -5.64 -2.82 11.88
C LEU A 99 -4.85 -4.12 11.76
N TRP A 100 -4.12 -4.31 10.65
CA TRP A 100 -3.30 -5.50 10.45
C TRP A 100 -2.23 -5.61 11.53
N GLU A 101 -1.54 -4.51 11.83
CA GLU A 101 -0.53 -4.45 12.89
C GLU A 101 -1.14 -4.78 14.26
N LEU A 102 -2.30 -4.19 14.59
CA LEU A 102 -3.01 -4.46 15.83
C LEU A 102 -3.38 -5.93 16.00
N ILE A 103 -4.00 -6.52 14.97
CA ILE A 103 -4.52 -7.88 15.03
C ILE A 103 -3.40 -8.92 15.09
N THR A 104 -2.32 -8.70 14.33
CA THR A 104 -1.25 -9.71 14.19
C THR A 104 -0.11 -9.53 15.18
N ALA A 105 0.39 -8.30 15.34
CA ALA A 105 1.56 -8.02 16.17
C ALA A 105 1.22 -7.73 17.63
N LYS A 106 0.15 -6.95 17.87
CA LYS A 106 -0.16 -6.44 19.22
C LYS A 106 -1.09 -7.37 19.99
N PHE A 107 -2.15 -7.85 19.37
CA PHE A 107 -3.10 -8.76 20.02
C PHE A 107 -2.78 -10.24 19.79
N GLY A 108 -2.06 -10.56 18.70
CA GLY A 108 -1.74 -11.95 18.37
C GLY A 108 -2.97 -12.83 18.12
N TRP A 109 -4.10 -12.23 17.71
CA TRP A 109 -5.35 -12.98 17.47
C TRP A 109 -5.25 -13.95 16.30
N LEU A 110 -4.37 -13.65 15.34
CA LEU A 110 -4.13 -14.52 14.21
C LEU A 110 -2.89 -15.39 14.47
N PRO A 111 -3.03 -16.72 14.37
CA PRO A 111 -1.95 -17.64 14.74
C PRO A 111 -0.78 -17.59 13.76
N LYS A 112 0.40 -17.62 14.31
CA LYS A 112 1.64 -17.86 13.55
C LYS A 112 1.71 -19.36 13.14
N PRO A 113 2.32 -19.68 12.02
CA PRO A 113 3.08 -18.86 11.09
C PRO A 113 2.25 -18.25 9.94
N PHE A 114 0.94 -18.44 9.91
CA PHE A 114 0.11 -18.12 8.75
C PHE A 114 -0.10 -16.61 8.54
N PHE A 115 -0.12 -15.85 9.62
CA PHE A 115 -0.39 -14.41 9.58
C PHE A 115 0.78 -13.64 10.20
N SER A 116 1.74 -13.26 9.35
CA SER A 116 2.85 -12.40 9.76
C SER A 116 2.42 -10.94 9.85
N PRO A 117 2.94 -10.17 10.84
CA PRO A 117 2.70 -8.73 10.89
C PRO A 117 3.39 -8.01 9.72
N PRO A 118 2.91 -6.81 9.32
CA PRO A 118 3.48 -6.05 8.20
C PRO A 118 4.99 -5.80 8.32
N HIS A 119 5.47 -5.42 9.50
CA HIS A 119 6.90 -5.21 9.73
C HIS A 119 7.71 -6.51 9.67
N GLY A 120 7.12 -7.65 10.02
CA GLY A 120 7.74 -8.97 9.87
C GLY A 120 7.91 -9.37 8.40
N LEU A 121 6.92 -9.07 7.55
CA LEU A 121 7.04 -9.24 6.11
C LEU A 121 8.15 -8.35 5.55
N LEU A 122 8.19 -7.08 5.94
CA LEU A 122 9.25 -6.16 5.52
C LEU A 122 10.63 -6.66 5.92
N HIS A 123 10.76 -7.26 7.11
CA HIS A 123 12.02 -7.87 7.56
C HIS A 123 12.52 -8.95 6.60
N VAL A 124 11.65 -9.85 6.17
CA VAL A 124 11.98 -10.90 5.19
C VAL A 124 12.44 -10.30 3.86
N TYR A 125 11.77 -9.26 3.36
CA TYR A 125 12.14 -8.61 2.11
C TYR A 125 13.49 -7.89 2.19
N VAL A 126 13.83 -7.32 3.34
CA VAL A 126 15.05 -6.52 3.49
C VAL A 126 16.25 -7.37 3.90
N VAL A 127 16.05 -8.32 4.84
CA VAL A 127 17.15 -9.10 5.43
C VAL A 127 17.36 -10.43 4.70
N ASP A 128 16.28 -11.13 4.36
CA ASP A 128 16.31 -12.47 3.78
C ASP A 128 16.05 -12.48 2.26
N TRP A 129 16.22 -11.35 1.57
CA TRP A 129 15.89 -11.20 0.15
C TRP A 129 16.56 -12.24 -0.75
N GLN A 130 17.79 -12.66 -0.44
CA GLN A 130 18.52 -13.69 -1.21
C GLN A 130 17.81 -15.05 -1.11
N ARG A 131 17.41 -15.45 0.12
CA ARG A 131 16.63 -16.67 0.34
C ARG A 131 15.30 -16.60 -0.37
N LEU A 132 14.63 -15.45 -0.32
CA LEU A 132 13.37 -15.20 -1.01
C LEU A 132 13.50 -15.39 -2.52
N LEU A 133 14.56 -14.84 -3.15
CA LEU A 133 14.83 -15.03 -4.57
C LEU A 133 15.06 -16.50 -4.93
N ILE A 134 15.82 -17.25 -4.11
CA ILE A 134 16.03 -18.68 -4.31
C ILE A 134 14.69 -19.43 -4.25
N CYS A 135 13.86 -19.16 -3.26
CA CYS A 135 12.53 -19.77 -3.13
C CYS A 135 11.63 -19.44 -4.34
N ILE A 136 11.62 -18.19 -4.80
CA ILE A 136 10.88 -17.77 -6.00
C ILE A 136 11.37 -18.55 -7.23
N ALA A 137 12.69 -18.66 -7.43
CA ALA A 137 13.27 -19.38 -8.57
C ALA A 137 12.88 -20.87 -8.57
N TYR A 138 12.95 -21.53 -7.40
CA TYR A 138 12.50 -22.93 -7.28
C TYR A 138 11.00 -23.08 -7.54
N THR A 139 10.18 -22.20 -6.97
CA THR A 139 8.73 -22.23 -7.18
C THR A 139 8.38 -21.99 -8.64
N ALA A 140 9.00 -21.00 -9.28
CA ALA A 140 8.80 -20.71 -10.71
C ALA A 140 9.21 -21.91 -11.59
N ARG A 141 10.33 -22.57 -11.28
CA ARG A 141 10.78 -23.77 -11.97
C ARG A 141 9.76 -24.91 -11.84
N LEU A 142 9.32 -25.22 -10.62
CA LEU A 142 8.33 -26.28 -10.37
C LEU A 142 7.00 -25.98 -11.07
N TRP A 143 6.55 -24.73 -10.99
CA TRP A 143 5.33 -24.28 -11.66
C TRP A 143 5.44 -24.43 -13.18
N SER A 144 6.57 -24.00 -13.77
CA SER A 144 6.80 -24.10 -15.22
C SER A 144 6.82 -25.55 -15.71
N ILE A 145 7.47 -26.44 -14.96
CA ILE A 145 7.52 -27.88 -15.29
C ILE A 145 6.11 -28.50 -15.18
N GLY A 146 5.40 -28.19 -14.10
CA GLY A 146 4.03 -28.70 -13.89
C GLY A 146 3.07 -28.19 -14.95
N PHE A 147 3.16 -26.90 -15.30
CA PHE A 147 2.33 -26.28 -16.33
C PHE A 147 2.61 -26.89 -17.73
N ALA A 148 3.90 -27.00 -18.11
CA ALA A 148 4.28 -27.61 -19.38
C ALA A 148 3.85 -29.08 -19.46
N GLY A 149 4.05 -29.86 -18.38
CA GLY A 149 3.57 -31.23 -18.29
C GLY A 149 2.07 -31.36 -18.40
N GLY A 150 1.32 -30.48 -17.72
CA GLY A 150 -0.13 -30.42 -17.80
C GLY A 150 -0.65 -30.11 -19.21
N ILE A 151 0.00 -29.19 -19.93
CA ILE A 151 -0.34 -28.90 -21.34
C ILE A 151 -0.09 -30.16 -22.20
N VAL A 152 1.07 -30.79 -22.11
CA VAL A 152 1.39 -31.97 -22.92
C VAL A 152 0.39 -33.10 -22.67
N LEU A 153 0.08 -33.41 -21.40
CA LEU A 153 -0.88 -34.45 -21.04
C LEU A 153 -2.32 -34.10 -21.39
N GLY A 154 -2.66 -32.83 -21.40
CA GLY A 154 -4.02 -32.37 -21.74
C GLY A 154 -4.32 -32.31 -23.24
N PHE A 155 -3.28 -32.35 -24.11
CA PHE A 155 -3.42 -32.38 -25.56
C PHE A 155 -3.28 -33.79 -26.18
N VAL A 156 -2.95 -34.80 -25.36
CA VAL A 156 -2.89 -36.21 -25.74
C VAL A 156 -4.21 -36.91 -25.38
#